data_c56e7068730f3d77d9461f11921c2ca1
#
_entry.id   c56e7068730f3d77d9461f11921c2ca1
#
_cell.length_a   1.000
_cell.length_b   1.000
_cell.length_c   1.000
_cell.angle_alpha   90.00
_cell.angle_beta   90.00
_cell.angle_gamma   90.00
#
_symmetry.space_group_name_H-M   'P 1'
#
loop_
_entity.id
_entity.type
_entity.pdbx_description
1 polymer ?
#
loop_
_entity_poly.entity_id
_entity_poly.type
_entity_poly.pdbx_seq_one_letter_code
_entity_poly.pdbx_strand_id
1 'polypeptide(L)'
;MKKKSFCLLLLTAVLLFCAACGQTQTEQPEDTGDKDQYMTEPVPDGKPDPVEPQDTTVDTTTTHTCTFSISCETILDNMDKCVENKKFLVPADGVIFPATEVEFSEGESVFDVLQRVCRDNAIHMESNWTPMYNSAYVEGINNLYEFDVGSLSGWMYNVN
;
A
#
# COMPACT_ATOMS: atom_id res chain seq x y z
N MET A 1 62.75 -20.94 4.56
CA MET A 1 61.78 -21.10 5.67
C MET A 1 60.96 -19.84 5.98
N LYS A 2 61.41 -18.61 5.71
CA LYS A 2 60.71 -17.37 6.07
C LYS A 2 59.43 -17.11 5.27
N LYS A 3 59.32 -17.54 3.99
CA LYS A 3 58.14 -17.32 3.14
C LYS A 3 56.89 -18.14 3.55
N LYS A 4 57.09 -19.38 4.06
CA LYS A 4 55.99 -20.25 4.51
C LYS A 4 55.34 -19.75 5.80
N SER A 5 56.16 -19.17 6.70
CA SER A 5 55.69 -18.60 7.97
C SER A 5 54.90 -17.31 7.75
N PHE A 6 55.27 -16.50 6.75
CA PHE A 6 54.53 -15.27 6.41
C PHE A 6 53.16 -15.55 5.80
N CYS A 7 53.04 -16.55 4.92
CA CYS A 7 51.76 -17.00 4.39
C CYS A 7 50.82 -17.56 5.47
N LEU A 8 51.34 -18.28 6.45
CA LEU A 8 50.55 -18.83 7.55
C LEU A 8 50.00 -17.71 8.44
N LEU A 9 50.80 -16.66 8.70
CA LEU A 9 50.41 -15.51 9.51
C LEU A 9 49.35 -14.62 8.79
N LEU A 10 49.42 -14.52 7.45
CA LEU A 10 48.43 -13.82 6.65
C LEU A 10 47.10 -14.59 6.61
N LEU A 11 47.15 -15.92 6.54
CA LEU A 11 45.96 -16.77 6.54
C LEU A 11 45.23 -16.72 7.88
N THR A 12 45.95 -16.66 9.01
CA THR A 12 45.33 -16.51 10.34
C THR A 12 44.70 -15.13 10.54
N ALA A 13 45.31 -14.06 9.99
CA ALA A 13 44.76 -12.72 10.07
C ALA A 13 43.41 -12.59 9.26
N VAL A 14 43.32 -13.25 8.10
CA VAL A 14 42.08 -13.27 7.29
C VAL A 14 40.97 -14.06 7.99
N LEU A 15 41.31 -15.16 8.67
CA LEU A 15 40.31 -15.94 9.42
C LEU A 15 39.78 -15.22 10.68
N LEU A 16 40.59 -14.37 11.29
CA LEU A 16 40.15 -13.54 12.43
C LEU A 16 39.25 -12.39 12.02
N PHE A 17 39.37 -11.88 10.77
CA PHE A 17 38.48 -10.84 10.25
C PHE A 17 37.10 -11.38 9.86
N CYS A 18 36.98 -12.66 9.50
CA CYS A 18 35.67 -13.27 9.18
C CYS A 18 34.83 -13.59 10.42
N ALA A 19 35.41 -13.60 11.62
CA ALA A 19 34.67 -13.83 12.86
C ALA A 19 34.04 -12.57 13.47
N ALA A 20 34.27 -11.38 12.88
CA ALA A 20 33.79 -10.11 13.36
C ALA A 20 32.50 -9.62 12.64
N CYS A 21 31.85 -10.44 11.78
CA CYS A 21 30.46 -10.24 11.44
C CYS A 21 29.61 -10.71 12.63
N GLY A 22 29.57 -9.87 13.66
CA GLY A 22 28.59 -9.96 14.72
C GLY A 22 27.19 -9.94 14.07
N GLN A 23 26.43 -11.00 14.32
CA GLN A 23 25.00 -10.97 14.14
C GLN A 23 24.50 -9.75 14.91
N THR A 24 24.10 -8.70 14.21
CA THR A 24 23.16 -7.76 14.76
C THR A 24 21.88 -8.58 14.92
N GLN A 25 21.67 -9.15 16.10
CA GLN A 25 20.35 -9.53 16.51
C GLN A 25 19.57 -8.21 16.46
N THR A 26 18.76 -8.08 15.43
CA THR A 26 17.61 -7.19 15.49
C THR A 26 16.81 -7.75 16.66
N GLU A 27 16.90 -7.10 17.82
CA GLU A 27 15.96 -7.34 18.91
C GLU A 27 14.59 -7.13 18.27
N GLN A 28 13.88 -8.24 18.07
CA GLN A 28 12.47 -8.22 17.74
C GLN A 28 11.84 -7.49 18.94
N PRO A 29 11.09 -6.41 18.73
CA PRO A 29 10.43 -5.72 19.81
C PRO A 29 9.69 -6.76 20.62
N GLU A 30 9.89 -6.78 21.94
CA GLU A 30 9.09 -7.59 22.84
C GLU A 30 7.63 -7.23 22.58
N ASP A 31 6.85 -8.23 22.19
CA ASP A 31 5.40 -8.15 22.12
C ASP A 31 4.88 -7.71 23.50
N THR A 32 4.68 -6.42 23.68
CA THR A 32 4.06 -5.84 24.87
C THR A 32 2.56 -5.98 24.78
N GLY A 33 2.09 -7.04 24.17
CA GLY A 33 0.78 -7.65 24.21
C GLY A 33 -0.41 -6.72 24.43
N ASP A 34 -0.65 -5.67 23.63
CA ASP A 34 -1.95 -5.01 23.53
C ASP A 34 -2.00 -3.87 22.48
N LYS A 35 -0.93 -3.64 21.70
CA LYS A 35 -0.97 -2.68 20.58
C LYS A 35 -0.19 -3.22 19.42
N ASP A 36 -0.89 -3.39 18.28
CA ASP A 36 -0.23 -3.49 16.99
C ASP A 36 0.73 -2.31 16.85
N GLN A 37 2.00 -2.57 16.52
CA GLN A 37 3.03 -1.52 16.39
C GLN A 37 2.68 -0.45 15.35
N TYR A 38 1.70 -0.70 14.49
CA TYR A 38 1.21 0.20 13.45
C TYR A 38 -0.06 0.97 13.85
N MET A 39 -0.70 0.61 14.96
CA MET A 39 -1.87 1.33 15.46
C MET A 39 -1.44 2.46 16.39
N THR A 40 -1.76 3.68 16.00
CA THR A 40 -1.49 4.88 16.81
C THR A 40 -2.56 5.14 17.88
N GLU A 41 -3.79 4.65 17.66
CA GLU A 41 -4.93 4.84 18.55
C GLU A 41 -5.71 3.54 18.72
N PRO A 42 -6.34 3.33 19.89
CA PRO A 42 -7.23 2.18 20.09
C PRO A 42 -8.46 2.26 19.18
N VAL A 43 -8.99 1.09 18.82
CA VAL A 43 -10.24 1.02 18.05
C VAL A 43 -11.36 1.70 18.85
N PRO A 44 -12.12 2.64 18.25
CA PRO A 44 -13.21 3.31 18.93
C PRO A 44 -14.31 2.33 19.38
N ASP A 45 -14.93 2.62 20.52
CA ASP A 45 -16.02 1.80 21.05
C ASP A 45 -17.13 1.57 20.01
N GLY A 46 -17.51 0.32 19.82
CA GLY A 46 -18.56 -0.09 18.89
C GLY A 46 -18.11 -0.20 17.42
N LYS A 47 -16.82 -0.08 17.14
CA LYS A 47 -16.25 -0.44 15.84
C LYS A 47 -15.64 -1.83 15.90
N PRO A 48 -15.67 -2.61 14.79
CA PRO A 48 -15.01 -3.90 14.74
C PRO A 48 -13.49 -3.73 14.79
N ASP A 49 -12.81 -4.72 15.34
CA ASP A 49 -11.35 -4.79 15.26
C ASP A 49 -10.90 -4.93 13.79
N PRO A 50 -9.74 -4.36 13.43
CA PRO A 50 -9.15 -4.58 12.12
C PRO A 50 -8.89 -6.07 11.87
N VAL A 51 -9.15 -6.51 10.65
CA VAL A 51 -8.92 -7.90 10.22
C VAL A 51 -7.87 -7.89 9.13
N GLU A 52 -6.84 -8.72 9.30
CA GLU A 52 -5.80 -8.87 8.30
C GLU A 52 -6.34 -9.54 7.02
N PRO A 53 -5.87 -9.16 5.81
CA PRO A 53 -6.37 -9.70 4.55
C PRO A 53 -6.34 -11.23 4.47
N GLN A 54 -5.32 -11.88 5.05
CA GLN A 54 -5.19 -13.34 5.06
C GLN A 54 -6.21 -14.03 5.96
N ASP A 55 -6.78 -13.32 6.93
CA ASP A 55 -7.76 -13.85 7.89
C ASP A 55 -9.20 -13.60 7.42
N THR A 56 -9.36 -12.87 6.32
CA THR A 56 -10.67 -12.56 5.74
C THR A 56 -11.09 -13.64 4.75
N THR A 57 -12.34 -14.09 4.85
CA THR A 57 -12.97 -15.00 3.88
C THR A 57 -14.15 -14.28 3.23
N VAL A 58 -14.16 -14.24 1.91
CA VAL A 58 -15.29 -13.65 1.17
C VAL A 58 -16.45 -14.62 1.12
N ASP A 59 -17.59 -14.23 1.68
CA ASP A 59 -18.85 -14.94 1.59
C ASP A 59 -19.72 -14.36 0.45
N THR A 60 -19.70 -15.01 -0.70
CA THR A 60 -20.48 -14.61 -1.88
C THR A 60 -21.98 -14.86 -1.76
N THR A 61 -22.43 -15.48 -0.67
CA THR A 61 -23.88 -15.71 -0.43
C THR A 61 -24.55 -14.57 0.32
N THR A 62 -23.74 -13.72 0.97
CA THR A 62 -24.19 -12.54 1.70
C THR A 62 -23.74 -11.27 0.96
N THR A 63 -24.72 -10.47 0.53
CA THR A 63 -24.49 -9.25 -0.26
C THR A 63 -24.93 -8.03 0.50
N HIS A 64 -24.12 -6.98 0.43
CA HIS A 64 -24.37 -5.65 0.98
C HIS A 64 -24.31 -4.61 -0.12
N THR A 65 -24.69 -3.36 0.18
CA THR A 65 -24.51 -2.22 -0.73
C THR A 65 -23.76 -1.10 -0.04
N CYS A 66 -22.98 -0.37 -0.83
CA CYS A 66 -22.36 0.88 -0.40
C CYS A 66 -22.46 1.92 -1.52
N THR A 67 -22.32 3.20 -1.16
CA THR A 67 -22.10 4.24 -2.17
C THR A 67 -20.62 4.34 -2.44
N PHE A 68 -20.23 4.14 -3.70
CA PHE A 68 -18.85 4.16 -4.15
C PHE A 68 -18.63 5.28 -5.17
N SER A 69 -17.51 5.99 -5.09
CA SER A 69 -17.11 7.01 -6.05
C SER A 69 -15.60 7.06 -6.21
N ILE A 70 -15.13 7.57 -7.36
CA ILE A 70 -13.72 7.86 -7.62
C ILE A 70 -13.62 9.32 -8.00
N SER A 71 -12.89 10.11 -7.19
CA SER A 71 -12.73 11.55 -7.39
C SER A 71 -11.26 11.93 -7.44
N CYS A 72 -10.96 12.91 -8.27
CA CYS A 72 -9.68 13.61 -8.31
C CYS A 72 -9.89 15.14 -8.18
N GLU A 73 -10.95 15.56 -7.49
CA GLU A 73 -11.32 16.98 -7.32
C GLU A 73 -10.18 17.83 -6.75
N THR A 74 -9.37 17.28 -5.85
CA THR A 74 -8.22 17.99 -5.28
C THR A 74 -7.19 18.40 -6.33
N ILE A 75 -7.19 17.77 -7.51
CA ILE A 75 -6.34 18.18 -8.62
C ILE A 75 -6.78 19.52 -9.19
N LEU A 76 -8.07 19.84 -9.18
CA LEU A 76 -8.60 21.09 -9.75
C LEU A 76 -7.99 22.32 -9.06
N ASP A 77 -7.73 22.24 -7.75
CA ASP A 77 -7.07 23.29 -6.98
C ASP A 77 -5.53 23.29 -7.12
N ASN A 78 -4.97 22.28 -7.82
CA ASN A 78 -3.53 22.08 -7.97
C ASN A 78 -3.12 21.84 -9.44
N MET A 79 -3.91 22.31 -10.39
CA MET A 79 -3.67 22.14 -11.84
C MET A 79 -2.33 22.72 -12.31
N ASP A 80 -1.78 23.70 -11.60
CA ASP A 80 -0.46 24.27 -11.85
C ASP A 80 0.68 23.26 -11.57
N LYS A 81 0.44 22.31 -10.66
CA LYS A 81 1.40 21.25 -10.31
C LYS A 81 1.22 20.01 -11.18
N CYS A 82 0.09 19.90 -11.87
CA CYS A 82 -0.21 18.73 -12.70
C CYS A 82 0.72 18.69 -13.92
N VAL A 83 1.28 17.52 -14.17
CA VAL A 83 2.12 17.25 -15.35
C VAL A 83 1.33 17.61 -16.62
N GLU A 84 1.93 18.41 -17.50
CA GLU A 84 1.23 19.08 -18.62
C GLU A 84 0.48 18.09 -19.53
N ASN A 85 1.11 16.96 -19.85
CA ASN A 85 0.53 15.92 -20.71
C ASN A 85 -0.52 15.03 -19.99
N LYS A 86 -0.88 15.35 -18.75
CA LYS A 86 -1.92 14.64 -17.97
C LYS A 86 -3.14 15.52 -17.70
N LYS A 87 -3.03 16.84 -17.84
CA LYS A 87 -4.10 17.79 -17.52
C LYS A 87 -5.42 17.48 -18.25
N PHE A 88 -5.35 16.99 -19.48
CA PHE A 88 -6.55 16.65 -20.26
C PHE A 88 -7.29 15.39 -19.75
N LEU A 89 -6.65 14.60 -18.88
CA LEU A 89 -7.24 13.42 -18.26
C LEU A 89 -8.09 13.76 -17.03
N VAL A 90 -7.91 14.97 -16.48
CA VAL A 90 -8.64 15.43 -15.31
C VAL A 90 -10.03 15.87 -15.76
N PRO A 91 -11.12 15.23 -15.28
CA PRO A 91 -12.47 15.67 -15.57
C PRO A 91 -12.71 17.10 -15.09
N ALA A 92 -13.56 17.86 -15.78
CA ALA A 92 -13.82 19.25 -15.44
C ALA A 92 -14.43 19.45 -14.04
N ASP A 93 -15.13 18.44 -13.55
CA ASP A 93 -15.70 18.36 -12.20
C ASP A 93 -14.87 17.52 -11.23
N GLY A 94 -13.73 16.98 -11.68
CA GLY A 94 -12.88 16.11 -10.89
C GLY A 94 -13.44 14.71 -10.62
N VAL A 95 -14.58 14.33 -11.22
CA VAL A 95 -15.26 13.06 -10.94
C VAL A 95 -14.94 12.05 -12.03
N ILE A 96 -14.22 10.98 -11.67
CA ILE A 96 -13.89 9.86 -12.57
C ILE A 96 -15.02 8.83 -12.58
N PHE A 97 -15.55 8.49 -11.41
CA PHE A 97 -16.71 7.63 -11.25
C PHE A 97 -17.68 8.28 -10.25
N PRO A 98 -18.89 8.64 -10.66
CA PRO A 98 -19.85 9.34 -9.80
C PRO A 98 -20.32 8.45 -8.65
N ALA A 99 -20.77 9.07 -7.57
CA ALA A 99 -21.34 8.38 -6.42
C ALA A 99 -22.48 7.46 -6.87
N THR A 100 -22.25 6.17 -6.79
CA THR A 100 -23.13 5.11 -7.30
C THR A 100 -23.27 4.03 -6.24
N GLU A 101 -24.49 3.51 -6.06
CA GLU A 101 -24.70 2.33 -5.23
C GLU A 101 -24.12 1.10 -5.93
N VAL A 102 -23.24 0.39 -5.23
CA VAL A 102 -22.61 -0.83 -5.70
C VAL A 102 -22.81 -1.95 -4.68
N GLU A 103 -23.01 -3.17 -5.17
CA GLU A 103 -23.09 -4.35 -4.32
C GLU A 103 -21.68 -4.85 -4.01
N PHE A 104 -21.51 -5.42 -2.81
CA PHE A 104 -20.30 -6.13 -2.42
C PHE A 104 -20.64 -7.32 -1.54
N SER A 105 -19.79 -8.33 -1.54
CA SER A 105 -19.93 -9.52 -0.71
C SER A 105 -19.36 -9.30 0.69
N GLU A 106 -19.89 -10.00 1.68
CA GLU A 106 -19.29 -10.00 3.02
C GLU A 106 -17.82 -10.42 2.96
N GLY A 107 -16.92 -9.61 3.56
CA GLY A 107 -15.47 -9.84 3.52
C GLY A 107 -14.76 -9.37 2.24
N GLU A 108 -15.48 -8.83 1.23
CA GLU A 108 -14.87 -8.20 0.06
C GLU A 108 -14.20 -6.89 0.47
N SER A 109 -12.94 -6.68 0.09
CA SER A 109 -12.21 -5.46 0.42
C SER A 109 -12.61 -4.29 -0.46
N VAL A 110 -12.33 -3.06 -0.01
CA VAL A 110 -12.49 -1.84 -0.82
C VAL A 110 -11.69 -1.94 -2.13
N PHE A 111 -10.53 -2.59 -2.09
CA PHE A 111 -9.70 -2.78 -3.28
C PHE A 111 -10.35 -3.73 -4.28
N ASP A 112 -10.98 -4.81 -3.85
CA ASP A 112 -11.71 -5.74 -4.74
C ASP A 112 -12.88 -5.02 -5.42
N VAL A 113 -13.63 -4.21 -4.66
CA VAL A 113 -14.71 -3.37 -5.20
C VAL A 113 -14.16 -2.37 -6.22
N LEU A 114 -13.05 -1.68 -5.92
CA LEU A 114 -12.39 -0.75 -6.84
C LEU A 114 -11.99 -1.44 -8.15
N GLN A 115 -11.34 -2.61 -8.07
CA GLN A 115 -10.94 -3.36 -9.25
C GLN A 115 -12.14 -3.71 -10.13
N ARG A 116 -13.22 -4.18 -9.52
CA ARG A 116 -14.45 -4.56 -10.22
C ARG A 116 -15.11 -3.34 -10.86
N VAL A 117 -15.27 -2.24 -10.13
CA VAL A 117 -15.86 -1.00 -10.65
C VAL A 117 -15.03 -0.46 -11.82
N CYS A 118 -13.71 -0.40 -11.69
CA CYS A 118 -12.83 0.08 -12.77
C CYS A 118 -12.94 -0.79 -14.02
N ARG A 119 -12.91 -2.12 -13.86
CA ARG A 119 -13.03 -3.05 -14.98
C ARG A 119 -14.38 -2.93 -15.69
N ASP A 120 -15.46 -2.89 -14.92
CA ASP A 120 -16.82 -2.93 -15.46
C ASP A 120 -17.21 -1.59 -16.16
N ASN A 121 -16.53 -0.51 -15.79
CA ASN A 121 -16.71 0.83 -16.39
C ASN A 121 -15.58 1.24 -17.34
N ALA A 122 -14.67 0.31 -17.71
CA ALA A 122 -13.54 0.58 -18.59
C ALA A 122 -12.65 1.73 -18.10
N ILE A 123 -12.51 1.92 -16.79
CA ILE A 123 -11.62 2.86 -16.15
C ILE A 123 -10.26 2.19 -15.98
N HIS A 124 -9.21 2.81 -16.51
CA HIS A 124 -7.84 2.31 -16.31
C HIS A 124 -7.48 2.35 -14.82
N MET A 125 -6.94 1.26 -14.29
CA MET A 125 -6.44 1.18 -12.94
C MET A 125 -5.17 0.33 -12.91
N GLU A 126 -4.14 0.83 -12.25
CA GLU A 126 -2.88 0.13 -12.04
C GLU A 126 -2.56 0.07 -10.54
N SER A 127 -2.12 -1.09 -10.11
CA SER A 127 -1.79 -1.35 -8.72
C SER A 127 -0.67 -2.37 -8.60
N ASN A 128 0.05 -2.31 -7.50
CA ASN A 128 1.09 -3.26 -7.17
C ASN A 128 0.84 -3.85 -5.79
N TRP A 129 1.12 -5.15 -5.64
CA TRP A 129 1.04 -5.81 -4.35
C TRP A 129 2.33 -5.58 -3.56
N THR A 130 2.21 -5.07 -2.35
CA THR A 130 3.35 -4.80 -1.47
C THR A 130 3.44 -5.87 -0.38
N PRO A 131 4.33 -6.87 -0.51
CA PRO A 131 4.41 -7.98 0.43
C PRO A 131 4.69 -7.55 1.88
N MET A 132 5.42 -6.45 2.07
CA MET A 132 5.77 -5.93 3.39
C MET A 132 4.53 -5.51 4.19
N TYR A 133 3.52 -4.97 3.52
CA TYR A 133 2.29 -4.49 4.14
C TYR A 133 1.10 -5.43 3.88
N ASN A 134 1.33 -6.54 3.19
CA ASN A 134 0.28 -7.49 2.78
C ASN A 134 -0.94 -6.78 2.16
N SER A 135 -0.70 -5.77 1.37
CA SER A 135 -1.74 -4.91 0.81
C SER A 135 -1.47 -4.49 -0.62
N ALA A 136 -2.53 -4.14 -1.34
CA ALA A 136 -2.44 -3.53 -2.65
C ALA A 136 -2.13 -2.02 -2.52
N TYR A 137 -1.21 -1.56 -3.33
CA TYR A 137 -0.90 -0.15 -3.50
C TYR A 137 -1.44 0.32 -4.86
N VAL A 138 -2.33 1.31 -4.88
CA VAL A 138 -2.90 1.85 -6.11
C VAL A 138 -1.96 2.91 -6.67
N GLU A 139 -1.35 2.61 -7.81
CA GLU A 139 -0.38 3.48 -8.49
C GLU A 139 -1.09 4.53 -9.36
N GLY A 140 -2.18 4.15 -10.03
CA GLY A 140 -2.90 5.05 -10.93
C GLY A 140 -4.35 4.66 -11.18
N ILE A 141 -5.21 5.67 -11.38
CA ILE A 141 -6.60 5.52 -11.83
C ILE A 141 -6.85 6.52 -12.95
N ASN A 142 -7.57 6.13 -14.01
CA ASN A 142 -7.84 6.95 -15.20
C ASN A 142 -6.57 7.54 -15.83
N ASN A 143 -5.48 6.79 -15.83
CA ASN A 143 -4.14 7.21 -16.26
C ASN A 143 -3.56 8.43 -15.50
N LEU A 144 -4.12 8.77 -14.35
CA LEU A 144 -3.55 9.71 -13.38
C LEU A 144 -2.82 8.89 -12.32
N TYR A 145 -1.51 9.10 -12.21
CA TYR A 145 -0.64 8.33 -11.34
C TYR A 145 -0.20 9.13 -10.12
N GLU A 146 0.29 8.43 -9.12
CA GLU A 146 1.03 9.06 -8.05
C GLU A 146 2.13 9.98 -8.61
N PHE A 147 2.39 11.08 -7.93
CA PHE A 147 3.36 12.12 -8.32
C PHE A 147 3.00 12.95 -9.56
N ASP A 148 1.92 12.65 -10.30
CA ASP A 148 1.51 13.46 -11.45
C ASP A 148 1.09 14.90 -11.05
N VAL A 149 0.80 15.14 -9.77
CA VAL A 149 0.40 16.45 -9.22
C VAL A 149 1.34 16.91 -8.10
N GLY A 150 2.61 16.57 -8.25
CA GLY A 150 3.66 16.90 -7.29
C GLY A 150 4.06 15.71 -6.41
N SER A 151 5.20 15.87 -5.71
CA SER A 151 5.90 14.79 -5.02
C SER A 151 5.15 14.14 -3.84
N LEU A 152 4.03 14.69 -3.44
CA LEU A 152 3.19 14.17 -2.34
C LEU A 152 1.80 13.75 -2.81
N SER A 153 1.52 13.77 -4.13
CA SER A 153 0.25 13.30 -4.65
C SER A 153 0.20 11.79 -4.75
N GLY A 154 -0.96 11.22 -4.46
CA GLY A 154 -1.21 9.80 -4.55
C GLY A 154 -2.69 9.49 -4.32
N TRP A 155 -3.08 8.27 -4.60
CA TRP A 155 -4.43 7.80 -4.40
C TRP A 155 -4.66 7.37 -2.95
N MET A 156 -5.80 7.76 -2.39
CA MET A 156 -6.22 7.41 -1.05
C MET A 156 -7.69 7.00 -1.07
N TYR A 157 -8.13 6.17 -0.13
CA TYR A 157 -9.54 5.91 0.07
C TYR A 157 -10.01 6.47 1.42
N ASN A 158 -11.28 6.83 1.49
CA ASN A 158 -11.96 7.28 2.70
C ASN A 158 -13.20 6.43 2.92
N VAL A 159 -13.50 6.17 4.19
CA VAL A 159 -14.74 5.52 4.63
C VAL A 159 -15.46 6.48 5.56
N ASN A 160 -16.76 6.65 5.37
CA ASN A 160 -17.60 7.55 6.18
C ASN A 160 -17.77 7.05 7.61
#